data_50eb46dd319e50cf3617abb0c801ed6a
#
_entry.id   50eb46dd319e50cf3617abb0c801ed6a
#
_cell.length_a   1.000
_cell.length_b   1.000
_cell.length_c   1.000
_cell.angle_alpha   90.00
_cell.angle_beta   90.00
_cell.angle_gamma   90.00
#
_symmetry.space_group_name_H-M   'P 1'
#
loop_
_entity.id
_entity.type
_entity.pdbx_description
1 polymer ?
#
loop_
_entity_poly.entity_id
_entity_poly.type
_entity_poly.pdbx_seq_one_letter_code
_entity_poly.pdbx_strand_id
1 'polypeptide(L)'
;GKTVVFSEIAKRYIERTKKKVVVLTHRIELSQQTSKMLKGFGVKNKIINSEVKEWQDQNEYMCFVAMVETLNNRLQEEKIEINNIGLVIIDEAHYNSFRKLFKFFENSVILGVTATPLSSNIKLPMKDNYKKLIVGESIESLIQKKFLAKANMYNYDVSLQTLKLGISGDYTVKSSDELYGNHSMLNKLVAAYNEIAKGTKTLIFNNGINTSRYVCETFKKAGYNIRHLDNKNNASERKEILKWFKETPDAILTSVSILTTGFDEPSVETIILNRATRSLTLYFQMIGRGSRYLSHKENFNVIDMGNNVARFGLWNAGIDWQEIFHFPDFYLENIKNDEEIEREFVYEMPADLRAEFEKSTEIDFDIKAEYKKSFANGEKSKLVLEKSIEQHAKICVENSEDVFDARILAKKLKEEIKYRVRQYSYCIMNNTKNYKEWLEEDYERKLRSKISKMFAAKM
;
A
#
# COMPACT_ATOMS: atom_id res chain seq x y z
N GLY A 1 22.25 -5.03 -2.01
CA GLY A 1 21.05 -5.33 -1.25
C GLY A 1 21.17 -6.60 -0.39
N LYS A 2 20.08 -7.03 0.23
CA LYS A 2 20.01 -8.19 1.16
C LYS A 2 20.71 -9.44 0.61
N THR A 3 20.44 -9.79 -0.66
CA THR A 3 20.99 -10.99 -1.30
C THR A 3 22.52 -10.97 -1.41
N VAL A 4 23.11 -9.81 -1.66
CA VAL A 4 24.58 -9.62 -1.69
C VAL A 4 25.18 -9.92 -0.31
N VAL A 5 24.59 -9.33 0.75
CA VAL A 5 25.08 -9.51 2.12
C VAL A 5 25.04 -10.96 2.56
N PHE A 6 23.89 -11.62 2.41
CA PHE A 6 23.81 -13.01 2.85
C PHE A 6 24.56 -13.99 1.95
N SER A 7 24.81 -13.67 0.67
CA SER A 7 25.68 -14.50 -0.18
C SER A 7 27.12 -14.48 0.29
N GLU A 8 27.62 -13.30 0.69
CA GLU A 8 28.95 -13.17 1.31
C GLU A 8 29.03 -13.90 2.66
N ILE A 9 27.96 -13.77 3.49
CA ILE A 9 27.90 -14.53 4.76
C ILE A 9 27.95 -16.03 4.51
N ALA A 10 27.17 -16.55 3.55
CA ALA A 10 27.17 -17.96 3.19
C ALA A 10 28.56 -18.44 2.77
N LYS A 11 29.24 -17.67 1.90
CA LYS A 11 30.61 -17.94 1.46
C LYS A 11 31.57 -18.07 2.64
N ARG A 12 31.68 -17.03 3.46
CA ARG A 12 32.58 -16.99 4.62
C ARG A 12 32.27 -18.10 5.63
N TYR A 13 30.98 -18.40 5.83
CA TYR A 13 30.58 -19.48 6.73
C TYR A 13 31.06 -20.83 6.26
N ILE A 14 30.87 -21.15 4.96
CA ILE A 14 31.34 -22.41 4.35
C ILE A 14 32.86 -22.51 4.44
N GLU A 15 33.57 -21.45 4.10
CA GLU A 15 35.04 -21.42 4.12
C GLU A 15 35.61 -21.71 5.52
N ARG A 16 34.95 -21.12 6.55
CA ARG A 16 35.43 -21.24 7.95
C ARG A 16 35.06 -22.56 8.62
N THR A 17 33.82 -23.01 8.39
CA THR A 17 33.25 -24.13 9.18
C THR A 17 33.25 -25.47 8.46
N LYS A 18 33.37 -25.47 7.13
CA LYS A 18 33.15 -26.61 6.25
C LYS A 18 31.78 -27.27 6.43
N LYS A 19 30.80 -26.52 6.95
CA LYS A 19 29.41 -26.96 7.09
C LYS A 19 28.55 -26.39 5.95
N LYS A 20 27.47 -27.11 5.63
CA LYS A 20 26.54 -26.75 4.57
C LYS A 20 25.66 -25.57 4.97
N VAL A 21 25.21 -24.80 3.97
CA VAL A 21 24.28 -23.67 4.13
C VAL A 21 23.00 -23.96 3.35
N VAL A 22 21.85 -23.68 3.95
CA VAL A 22 20.55 -23.71 3.28
C VAL A 22 20.00 -22.29 3.21
N VAL A 23 19.63 -21.83 2.01
CA VAL A 23 18.93 -20.54 1.82
C VAL A 23 17.47 -20.82 1.50
N LEU A 24 16.57 -20.33 2.33
CA LEU A 24 15.13 -20.53 2.17
C LEU A 24 14.49 -19.31 1.51
N THR A 25 13.69 -19.56 0.49
CA THR A 25 12.90 -18.55 -0.23
C THR A 25 11.44 -19.00 -0.34
N HIS A 26 10.54 -18.07 -0.65
CA HIS A 26 9.12 -18.38 -0.81
C HIS A 26 8.61 -18.25 -2.26
N ARG A 27 9.49 -17.90 -3.22
CA ARG A 27 9.16 -17.78 -4.66
C ARG A 27 10.26 -18.35 -5.54
N ILE A 28 9.87 -18.91 -6.67
CA ILE A 28 10.79 -19.50 -7.66
C ILE A 28 11.76 -18.45 -8.21
N GLU A 29 11.27 -17.26 -8.53
CA GLU A 29 12.08 -16.18 -9.06
C GLU A 29 13.19 -15.76 -8.08
N LEU A 30 12.85 -15.70 -6.77
CA LEU A 30 13.83 -15.42 -5.72
C LEU A 30 14.87 -16.53 -5.60
N SER A 31 14.46 -17.80 -5.73
CA SER A 31 15.41 -18.92 -5.71
C SER A 31 16.42 -18.82 -6.86
N GLN A 32 15.98 -18.50 -8.06
CA GLN A 32 16.84 -18.33 -9.22
C GLN A 32 17.80 -17.15 -9.08
N GLN A 33 17.30 -15.99 -8.62
CA GLN A 33 18.11 -14.80 -8.36
C GLN A 33 19.15 -15.05 -7.28
N THR A 34 18.77 -15.71 -6.19
CA THR A 34 19.66 -16.09 -5.09
C THR A 34 20.76 -17.06 -5.56
N SER A 35 20.38 -18.11 -6.30
CA SER A 35 21.34 -19.05 -6.86
C SER A 35 22.34 -18.39 -7.78
N LYS A 36 21.89 -17.48 -8.66
CA LYS A 36 22.77 -16.71 -9.55
C LYS A 36 23.74 -15.83 -8.76
N MET A 37 23.24 -15.15 -7.71
CA MET A 37 24.09 -14.32 -6.85
C MET A 37 25.16 -15.14 -6.13
N LEU A 38 24.79 -16.26 -5.50
CA LEU A 38 25.71 -17.15 -4.83
C LEU A 38 26.80 -17.67 -5.77
N LYS A 39 26.45 -18.04 -7.02
CA LYS A 39 27.43 -18.39 -8.06
C LYS A 39 28.39 -17.26 -8.36
N GLY A 40 27.90 -16.02 -8.43
CA GLY A 40 28.73 -14.82 -8.60
C GLY A 40 29.73 -14.60 -7.46
N PHE A 41 29.42 -15.06 -6.24
CA PHE A 41 30.33 -15.07 -5.09
C PHE A 41 31.23 -16.32 -5.01
N GLY A 42 31.18 -17.18 -6.01
CA GLY A 42 31.97 -18.43 -6.03
C GLY A 42 31.40 -19.59 -5.17
N VAL A 43 30.15 -19.46 -4.72
CA VAL A 43 29.47 -20.50 -3.94
C VAL A 43 28.74 -21.46 -4.87
N LYS A 44 29.28 -22.67 -5.05
CA LYS A 44 28.61 -23.76 -5.79
C LYS A 44 27.33 -24.13 -5.04
N ASN A 45 26.16 -23.98 -5.71
CA ASN A 45 24.87 -24.21 -5.07
C ASN A 45 23.89 -24.96 -5.98
N LYS A 46 22.90 -25.62 -5.37
CA LYS A 46 21.83 -26.35 -6.05
C LYS A 46 20.48 -25.80 -5.61
N ILE A 47 19.57 -25.59 -6.58
CA ILE A 47 18.18 -25.16 -6.29
C ILE A 47 17.34 -26.41 -6.01
N ILE A 48 16.49 -26.32 -4.98
CA ILE A 48 15.49 -27.32 -4.61
C ILE A 48 14.12 -26.75 -4.87
N ASN A 49 13.52 -27.17 -5.96
CA ASN A 49 12.16 -26.80 -6.35
C ASN A 49 11.34 -28.08 -6.69
N SER A 50 10.11 -27.93 -7.15
CA SER A 50 9.23 -29.05 -7.50
C SER A 50 9.76 -29.94 -8.63
N GLU A 51 10.64 -29.42 -9.48
CA GLU A 51 11.20 -30.14 -10.65
C GLU A 51 12.35 -31.09 -10.27
N VAL A 52 13.04 -30.78 -9.16
CA VAL A 52 14.16 -31.61 -8.67
C VAL A 52 13.60 -32.75 -7.84
N LYS A 53 13.47 -33.94 -8.42
CA LYS A 53 12.87 -35.13 -7.75
C LYS A 53 13.85 -35.91 -6.86
N GLU A 54 15.12 -35.90 -7.15
CA GLU A 54 16.16 -36.69 -6.45
C GLU A 54 17.36 -35.82 -6.07
N TRP A 55 17.99 -36.20 -4.93
CA TRP A 55 19.16 -35.52 -4.38
C TRP A 55 20.41 -36.39 -4.50
N GLN A 56 20.75 -36.78 -5.72
CA GLN A 56 21.84 -37.72 -5.92
C GLN A 56 23.24 -37.16 -5.58
N ASP A 57 23.43 -35.81 -5.60
CA ASP A 57 24.77 -35.22 -5.49
C ASP A 57 24.96 -34.32 -4.26
N GLN A 58 24.42 -34.72 -3.10
CA GLN A 58 24.47 -33.91 -1.88
C GLN A 58 25.89 -33.50 -1.46
N ASN A 59 26.86 -34.31 -1.73
CA ASN A 59 28.25 -34.08 -1.31
C ASN A 59 29.00 -33.10 -2.23
N GLU A 60 28.49 -32.85 -3.43
CA GLU A 60 29.09 -31.89 -4.36
C GLU A 60 28.78 -30.43 -4.05
N TYR A 61 27.73 -30.18 -3.27
CA TYR A 61 27.24 -28.84 -2.99
C TYR A 61 27.32 -28.48 -1.51
N MET A 62 27.89 -27.31 -1.23
CA MET A 62 27.97 -26.76 0.11
C MET A 62 26.85 -25.77 0.40
N CYS A 63 26.04 -25.40 -0.62
CA CYS A 63 24.91 -24.50 -0.45
C CYS A 63 23.70 -25.00 -1.23
N PHE A 64 22.53 -24.92 -0.61
CA PHE A 64 21.25 -25.29 -1.21
C PHE A 64 20.29 -24.09 -1.14
N VAL A 65 19.64 -23.77 -2.26
CA VAL A 65 18.58 -22.75 -2.31
C VAL A 65 17.25 -23.46 -2.44
N ALA A 66 16.40 -23.38 -1.43
CA ALA A 66 15.18 -24.17 -1.35
C ALA A 66 13.92 -23.30 -1.23
N MET A 67 12.85 -23.72 -1.90
CA MET A 67 11.52 -23.20 -1.62
C MET A 67 10.96 -23.86 -0.36
N VAL A 68 10.40 -23.02 0.54
CA VAL A 68 9.85 -23.43 1.85
C VAL A 68 8.93 -24.64 1.74
N GLU A 69 7.90 -24.54 0.89
CA GLU A 69 6.88 -25.58 0.77
C GLU A 69 7.48 -26.90 0.22
N THR A 70 8.31 -26.78 -0.80
CA THR A 70 8.96 -27.95 -1.41
C THR A 70 9.87 -28.66 -0.42
N LEU A 71 10.70 -27.90 0.29
CA LEU A 71 11.63 -28.49 1.26
C LEU A 71 10.89 -29.11 2.45
N ASN A 72 9.86 -28.40 2.99
CA ASN A 72 9.06 -28.92 4.08
C ASN A 72 8.42 -30.28 3.76
N ASN A 73 7.76 -30.37 2.59
CA ASN A 73 7.09 -31.60 2.18
C ASN A 73 8.09 -32.77 2.04
N ARG A 74 9.26 -32.49 1.47
CA ARG A 74 10.27 -33.50 1.27
C ARG A 74 10.96 -33.98 2.56
N LEU A 75 11.18 -33.06 3.50
CA LEU A 75 11.72 -33.41 4.82
C LEU A 75 10.71 -34.18 5.66
N GLN A 76 9.43 -33.88 5.54
CA GLN A 76 8.34 -34.61 6.23
C GLN A 76 8.13 -36.01 5.66
N GLU A 77 8.29 -36.17 4.35
CA GLU A 77 8.16 -37.47 3.65
C GLU A 77 9.42 -38.31 3.70
N GLU A 78 10.46 -37.87 4.42
CA GLU A 78 11.80 -38.52 4.52
C GLU A 78 12.47 -38.74 3.15
N LYS A 79 12.01 -38.06 2.11
CA LYS A 79 12.55 -38.14 0.75
C LYS A 79 13.91 -37.45 0.61
N ILE A 80 14.27 -36.62 1.57
CA ILE A 80 15.51 -35.85 1.57
C ILE A 80 16.04 -35.78 2.98
N GLU A 81 17.31 -36.10 3.12
CA GLU A 81 18.11 -35.83 4.30
C GLU A 81 19.27 -34.92 3.92
N ILE A 82 19.42 -33.77 4.59
CA ILE A 82 20.56 -32.88 4.39
C ILE A 82 21.41 -32.93 5.66
N ASN A 83 22.52 -33.63 5.56
CA ASN A 83 23.44 -33.74 6.68
C ASN A 83 24.42 -32.57 6.74
N ASN A 84 24.94 -32.31 7.95
CA ASN A 84 25.97 -31.32 8.22
C ASN A 84 25.55 -29.85 7.87
N ILE A 85 24.29 -29.49 8.09
CA ILE A 85 23.82 -28.08 7.94
C ILE A 85 24.25 -27.33 9.19
N GLY A 86 24.98 -26.23 8.99
CA GLY A 86 25.38 -25.35 10.09
C GLY A 86 24.71 -23.98 10.08
N LEU A 87 24.23 -23.54 8.91
CA LEU A 87 23.58 -22.24 8.76
C LEU A 87 22.36 -22.35 7.86
N VAL A 88 21.24 -21.79 8.32
CA VAL A 88 20.02 -21.59 7.52
C VAL A 88 19.77 -20.10 7.36
N ILE A 89 19.73 -19.62 6.14
CA ILE A 89 19.46 -18.24 5.80
C ILE A 89 18.01 -18.15 5.28
N ILE A 90 17.21 -17.24 5.83
CA ILE A 90 15.81 -17.09 5.47
C ILE A 90 15.63 -15.71 4.83
N ASP A 91 15.36 -15.67 3.52
CA ASP A 91 15.03 -14.42 2.82
C ASP A 91 13.57 -14.07 3.05
N GLU A 92 13.29 -12.78 3.26
CA GLU A 92 11.99 -12.24 3.68
C GLU A 92 11.47 -12.93 4.97
N ALA A 93 12.31 -12.96 6.00
CA ALA A 93 12.10 -13.65 7.27
C ALA A 93 10.86 -13.21 8.08
N HIS A 94 10.21 -12.12 7.69
CA HIS A 94 8.95 -11.67 8.28
C HIS A 94 7.75 -12.58 7.95
N TYR A 95 7.87 -13.47 6.95
CA TYR A 95 6.84 -14.48 6.66
C TYR A 95 6.90 -15.66 7.64
N ASN A 96 5.75 -16.06 8.18
CA ASN A 96 5.66 -17.14 9.17
C ASN A 96 5.71 -18.55 8.58
N SER A 97 5.60 -18.70 7.26
CA SER A 97 5.66 -20.02 6.60
C SER A 97 6.96 -20.79 6.85
N PHE A 98 8.04 -20.09 7.19
CA PHE A 98 9.34 -20.70 7.49
C PHE A 98 9.39 -21.45 8.84
N ARG A 99 8.54 -21.08 9.80
CA ARG A 99 8.56 -21.63 11.18
C ARG A 99 8.47 -23.16 11.23
N LYS A 100 7.68 -23.75 10.33
CA LYS A 100 7.50 -25.20 10.23
C LYS A 100 8.79 -25.96 9.90
N LEU A 101 9.80 -25.29 9.35
CA LEU A 101 11.09 -25.89 9.02
C LEU A 101 12.09 -25.86 10.18
N PHE A 102 11.90 -25.03 11.20
CA PHE A 102 12.89 -24.88 12.29
C PHE A 102 13.16 -26.18 13.04
N LYS A 103 12.16 -27.05 13.21
CA LYS A 103 12.31 -28.36 13.83
C LYS A 103 13.31 -29.29 13.13
N PHE A 104 13.60 -29.06 11.85
CA PHE A 104 14.57 -29.82 11.10
C PHE A 104 16.01 -29.26 11.19
N PHE A 105 16.16 -28.07 11.81
CA PHE A 105 17.42 -27.33 11.85
C PHE A 105 17.83 -26.91 13.27
N GLU A 106 17.44 -27.68 14.27
CA GLU A 106 17.68 -27.34 15.69
C GLU A 106 19.16 -27.12 16.03
N ASN A 107 20.06 -27.82 15.32
CA ASN A 107 21.50 -27.71 15.51
C ASN A 107 22.18 -26.70 14.56
N SER A 108 21.40 -25.89 13.88
CA SER A 108 21.89 -24.89 12.91
C SER A 108 21.69 -23.47 13.42
N VAL A 109 22.56 -22.56 12.98
CA VAL A 109 22.34 -21.13 13.17
C VAL A 109 21.24 -20.67 12.20
N ILE A 110 20.23 -19.98 12.69
CA ILE A 110 19.15 -19.40 11.87
C ILE A 110 19.43 -17.92 11.67
N LEU A 111 19.59 -17.49 10.43
CA LEU A 111 19.77 -16.09 10.02
C LEU A 111 18.56 -15.62 9.21
N GLY A 112 17.68 -14.84 9.81
CA GLY A 112 16.60 -14.17 9.08
C GLY A 112 17.06 -12.87 8.44
N VAL A 113 16.70 -12.62 7.19
CA VAL A 113 16.99 -11.39 6.47
C VAL A 113 15.68 -10.77 5.99
N THR A 114 15.44 -9.52 6.34
CA THR A 114 14.23 -8.78 5.92
C THR A 114 14.51 -7.29 5.82
N ALA A 115 13.71 -6.56 5.07
CA ALA A 115 13.72 -5.10 5.07
C ALA A 115 12.90 -4.52 6.24
N THR A 116 11.93 -5.30 6.72
CA THR A 116 10.96 -4.90 7.74
C THR A 116 10.83 -6.02 8.76
N PRO A 117 11.47 -5.92 9.94
CA PRO A 117 11.46 -6.97 10.95
C PRO A 117 10.15 -6.98 11.78
N LEU A 118 9.03 -6.94 11.08
CA LEU A 118 7.68 -7.06 11.64
C LEU A 118 7.00 -8.30 11.04
N SER A 119 6.59 -9.22 11.91
CA SER A 119 5.93 -10.46 11.49
C SER A 119 4.67 -10.20 10.67
N SER A 120 4.44 -11.00 9.64
CA SER A 120 3.19 -11.00 8.87
C SER A 120 1.97 -11.45 9.69
N ASN A 121 2.18 -11.99 10.89
CA ASN A 121 1.15 -12.31 11.87
C ASN A 121 1.62 -11.85 13.26
N ILE A 122 0.93 -10.88 13.84
CA ILE A 122 1.24 -10.30 15.15
C ILE A 122 1.29 -11.35 16.27
N LYS A 123 0.37 -12.32 16.23
CA LYS A 123 0.31 -13.39 17.23
C LYS A 123 1.54 -14.32 17.19
N LEU A 124 2.39 -14.16 16.21
CA LEU A 124 3.61 -14.92 16.00
C LEU A 124 4.78 -13.95 15.78
N PRO A 125 5.19 -13.19 16.80
CA PRO A 125 6.23 -12.17 16.65
C PRO A 125 7.58 -12.79 16.27
N MET A 126 8.41 -12.01 15.56
CA MET A 126 9.72 -12.50 15.09
C MET A 126 10.67 -12.81 16.26
N LYS A 127 10.57 -12.11 17.38
CA LYS A 127 11.38 -12.35 18.59
C LYS A 127 11.28 -13.76 19.15
N ASP A 128 10.20 -14.49 18.86
CA ASP A 128 10.05 -15.88 19.31
C ASP A 128 11.03 -16.84 18.63
N ASN A 129 11.48 -16.50 17.41
CA ASN A 129 12.36 -17.34 16.62
C ASN A 129 13.78 -16.77 16.48
N TYR A 130 13.93 -15.46 16.61
CA TYR A 130 15.19 -14.76 16.44
C TYR A 130 15.60 -14.07 17.74
N LYS A 131 16.71 -14.49 18.32
CA LYS A 131 17.18 -13.98 19.62
C LYS A 131 17.71 -12.55 19.56
N LYS A 132 18.16 -12.08 18.39
CA LYS A 132 18.78 -10.77 18.21
C LYS A 132 18.44 -10.18 16.88
N LEU A 133 18.10 -8.90 16.85
CA LEU A 133 17.99 -8.08 15.65
C LEU A 133 19.29 -7.30 15.42
N ILE A 134 19.80 -7.35 14.18
CA ILE A 134 20.89 -6.47 13.73
C ILE A 134 20.30 -5.52 12.71
N VAL A 135 20.23 -4.24 13.05
CA VAL A 135 19.72 -3.18 12.18
C VAL A 135 20.86 -2.66 11.31
N GLY A 136 20.61 -2.55 10.02
CA GLY A 136 21.52 -1.92 9.06
C GLY A 136 21.47 -0.40 9.11
N GLU A 137 22.00 0.25 8.08
CA GLU A 137 21.93 1.70 7.93
C GLU A 137 20.48 2.16 7.67
N SER A 138 20.15 3.36 8.15
CA SER A 138 18.85 3.98 7.90
C SER A 138 18.67 4.32 6.40
N ILE A 139 17.43 4.43 5.97
CA ILE A 139 17.09 4.85 4.59
C ILE A 139 17.71 6.22 4.31
N GLU A 140 17.64 7.15 5.25
CA GLU A 140 18.20 8.49 5.12
C GLU A 140 19.72 8.44 4.90
N SER A 141 20.48 7.64 5.69
CA SER A 141 21.91 7.42 5.48
C SER A 141 22.23 6.83 4.09
N LEU A 142 21.39 5.88 3.64
CA LEU A 142 21.56 5.27 2.31
C LEU A 142 21.27 6.25 1.16
N ILE A 143 20.35 7.19 1.34
CA ILE A 143 20.09 8.30 0.40
C ILE A 143 21.30 9.23 0.34
N GLN A 144 21.80 9.67 1.49
CA GLN A 144 23.00 10.56 1.57
C GLN A 144 24.22 9.93 0.91
N LYS A 145 24.39 8.61 1.04
CA LYS A 145 25.47 7.84 0.40
C LYS A 145 25.19 7.47 -1.07
N LYS A 146 24.09 7.93 -1.66
CA LYS A 146 23.70 7.63 -3.04
C LYS A 146 23.52 6.13 -3.35
N PHE A 147 23.14 5.34 -2.35
CA PHE A 147 22.69 3.96 -2.56
C PHE A 147 21.20 3.87 -2.87
N LEU A 148 20.42 4.82 -2.36
CA LEU A 148 19.00 4.95 -2.63
C LEU A 148 18.69 6.35 -3.19
N ALA A 149 17.69 6.41 -4.08
CA ALA A 149 17.10 7.65 -4.55
C ALA A 149 16.16 8.24 -3.49
N LYS A 150 16.02 9.57 -3.43
CA LYS A 150 15.13 10.27 -2.52
C LYS A 150 13.68 10.19 -3.03
N ALA A 151 12.74 9.84 -2.16
CA ALA A 151 11.31 9.85 -2.48
C ALA A 151 10.73 11.27 -2.34
N ASN A 152 10.10 11.77 -3.39
CA ASN A 152 9.22 12.94 -3.34
C ASN A 152 7.80 12.42 -3.12
N MET A 153 7.22 12.71 -1.96
CA MET A 153 5.92 12.17 -1.54
C MET A 153 4.80 13.16 -1.86
N TYR A 154 3.79 12.70 -2.60
CA TYR A 154 2.58 13.46 -2.95
C TYR A 154 1.38 12.71 -2.40
N ASN A 155 0.69 13.31 -1.43
CA ASN A 155 -0.40 12.67 -0.72
C ASN A 155 -1.74 13.24 -1.20
N TYR A 156 -2.63 12.36 -1.61
CA TYR A 156 -4.00 12.71 -1.99
C TYR A 156 -4.95 12.17 -0.94
N ASP A 157 -5.71 13.05 -0.33
CA ASP A 157 -6.71 12.66 0.65
C ASP A 157 -7.83 11.83 0.02
N VAL A 158 -8.05 10.65 0.60
CA VAL A 158 -9.09 9.70 0.18
C VAL A 158 -9.84 9.23 1.42
N SER A 159 -11.18 9.29 1.39
CA SER A 159 -11.98 8.72 2.47
C SER A 159 -11.85 7.19 2.49
N LEU A 160 -11.47 6.64 3.64
CA LEU A 160 -11.34 5.20 3.85
C LEU A 160 -12.62 4.55 4.41
N GLN A 161 -13.70 5.32 4.58
CA GLN A 161 -14.92 4.90 5.28
C GLN A 161 -15.61 3.67 4.68
N THR A 162 -15.50 3.48 3.36
CA THR A 162 -16.08 2.33 2.66
C THR A 162 -15.23 1.07 2.75
N LEU A 163 -13.98 1.20 3.17
CA LEU A 163 -13.07 0.07 3.31
C LEU A 163 -13.46 -0.82 4.51
N LYS A 164 -13.36 -2.11 4.31
CA LYS A 164 -13.65 -3.13 5.32
C LYS A 164 -12.42 -3.97 5.57
N LEU A 165 -12.14 -4.24 6.84
CA LEU A 165 -11.04 -5.11 7.24
C LEU A 165 -11.38 -6.58 6.96
N GLY A 166 -10.40 -7.30 6.45
CA GLY A 166 -10.43 -8.74 6.29
C GLY A 166 -9.81 -9.48 7.48
N ILE A 167 -9.89 -10.79 7.45
CA ILE A 167 -9.34 -11.69 8.48
C ILE A 167 -7.81 -11.51 8.64
N SER A 168 -7.12 -11.15 7.57
CA SER A 168 -5.67 -10.89 7.57
C SER A 168 -5.25 -9.58 8.27
N GLY A 169 -6.20 -8.75 8.70
CA GLY A 169 -5.94 -7.45 9.30
C GLY A 169 -5.70 -6.31 8.31
N ASP A 170 -5.67 -6.58 7.00
CA ASP A 170 -5.65 -5.56 5.93
C ASP A 170 -7.03 -5.45 5.26
N TYR A 171 -7.22 -4.47 4.38
CA TYR A 171 -8.51 -4.22 3.72
C TYR A 171 -8.88 -5.31 2.73
N THR A 172 -10.18 -5.64 2.67
CA THR A 172 -10.72 -6.64 1.74
C THR A 172 -10.59 -6.16 0.30
N VAL A 173 -10.33 -7.10 -0.62
CA VAL A 173 -10.28 -6.81 -2.07
C VAL A 173 -11.59 -6.19 -2.55
N LYS A 174 -12.73 -6.71 -2.09
CA LYS A 174 -14.06 -6.23 -2.49
C LYS A 174 -14.26 -4.75 -2.16
N SER A 175 -14.04 -4.34 -0.91
CA SER A 175 -14.22 -2.93 -0.51
C SER A 175 -13.19 -2.01 -1.18
N SER A 176 -11.99 -2.50 -1.44
CA SER A 176 -10.97 -1.76 -2.20
C SER A 176 -11.35 -1.60 -3.67
N ASP A 177 -11.89 -2.63 -4.32
CA ASP A 177 -12.37 -2.54 -5.70
C ASP A 177 -13.56 -1.56 -5.81
N GLU A 178 -14.46 -1.53 -4.83
CA GLU A 178 -15.57 -0.59 -4.76
C GLU A 178 -15.08 0.88 -4.63
N LEU A 179 -14.04 1.13 -3.83
CA LEU A 179 -13.48 2.47 -3.64
C LEU A 179 -12.61 2.90 -4.84
N TYR A 180 -11.56 2.14 -5.15
CA TYR A 180 -10.54 2.55 -6.11
C TYR A 180 -10.91 2.26 -7.57
N GLY A 181 -11.92 1.41 -7.81
CA GLY A 181 -12.46 1.10 -9.14
C GLY A 181 -13.59 2.02 -9.58
N ASN A 182 -14.06 2.96 -8.74
CA ASN A 182 -15.10 3.89 -9.14
C ASN A 182 -14.55 5.01 -10.06
N HIS A 183 -15.43 5.59 -10.88
CA HIS A 183 -15.07 6.55 -11.90
C HIS A 183 -14.36 7.81 -11.33
N SER A 184 -14.81 8.32 -10.18
CA SER A 184 -14.21 9.50 -9.54
C SER A 184 -12.77 9.23 -9.12
N MET A 185 -12.50 8.09 -8.49
CA MET A 185 -11.14 7.70 -8.08
C MET A 185 -10.23 7.44 -9.27
N LEU A 186 -10.74 6.81 -10.34
CA LEU A 186 -9.97 6.59 -11.57
C LEU A 186 -9.59 7.91 -12.24
N ASN A 187 -10.50 8.88 -12.29
CA ASN A 187 -10.23 10.21 -12.82
C ASN A 187 -9.23 10.98 -11.94
N LYS A 188 -9.39 10.94 -10.61
CA LYS A 188 -8.43 11.52 -9.65
C LYS A 188 -7.03 10.93 -9.83
N LEU A 189 -6.93 9.62 -10.04
CA LEU A 189 -5.66 8.93 -10.29
C LEU A 189 -4.99 9.40 -11.60
N VAL A 190 -5.75 9.51 -12.70
CA VAL A 190 -5.22 10.03 -13.99
C VAL A 190 -4.79 11.49 -13.85
N ALA A 191 -5.56 12.31 -13.15
CA ALA A 191 -5.21 13.71 -12.90
C ALA A 191 -3.90 13.83 -12.10
N ALA A 192 -3.76 13.06 -11.01
CA ALA A 192 -2.54 13.01 -10.21
C ALA A 192 -1.32 12.55 -11.02
N TYR A 193 -1.48 11.54 -11.87
CA TYR A 193 -0.42 11.12 -12.78
C TYR A 193 -0.03 12.23 -13.77
N ASN A 194 -1.00 12.92 -14.36
CA ASN A 194 -0.75 14.00 -15.30
C ASN A 194 0.03 15.16 -14.69
N GLU A 195 -0.30 15.50 -13.46
CA GLU A 195 0.31 16.60 -12.72
C GLU A 195 1.75 16.27 -12.29
N ILE A 196 1.98 15.06 -11.77
CA ILE A 196 3.22 14.72 -11.07
C ILE A 196 4.16 13.84 -11.89
N ALA A 197 3.63 12.95 -12.72
CA ALA A 197 4.38 11.79 -13.22
C ALA A 197 4.28 11.58 -14.73
N LYS A 198 3.69 12.51 -15.49
CA LYS A 198 3.49 12.36 -16.93
C LYS A 198 4.81 12.09 -17.66
N GLY A 199 4.85 10.98 -18.42
CA GLY A 199 6.01 10.57 -19.20
C GLY A 199 7.10 9.83 -18.42
N THR A 200 6.89 9.53 -17.13
CA THR A 200 7.83 8.76 -16.32
C THR A 200 7.50 7.26 -16.32
N LYS A 201 8.54 6.43 -16.18
CA LYS A 201 8.36 4.98 -15.97
C LYS A 201 7.71 4.73 -14.62
N THR A 202 6.47 4.22 -14.64
CA THR A 202 5.57 4.19 -13.47
C THR A 202 5.11 2.79 -13.11
N LEU A 203 5.13 2.48 -11.80
CA LEU A 203 4.45 1.31 -11.22
C LEU A 203 3.22 1.75 -10.44
N ILE A 204 2.06 1.14 -10.71
CA ILE A 204 0.81 1.37 -9.97
C ILE A 204 0.46 0.11 -9.19
N PHE A 205 0.36 0.22 -7.86
CA PHE A 205 -0.01 -0.86 -6.96
C PHE A 205 -1.48 -0.75 -6.55
N ASN A 206 -2.25 -1.81 -6.80
CA ASN A 206 -3.66 -1.91 -6.43
C ASN A 206 -3.88 -3.04 -5.42
N ASN A 207 -5.04 -3.06 -4.75
CA ASN A 207 -5.41 -4.18 -3.87
C ASN A 207 -6.11 -5.31 -4.65
N GLY A 208 -6.92 -4.98 -5.66
CA GLY A 208 -7.70 -5.94 -6.45
C GLY A 208 -7.30 -6.00 -7.93
N ILE A 209 -7.52 -7.17 -8.54
CA ILE A 209 -7.30 -7.39 -9.98
C ILE A 209 -8.26 -6.53 -10.81
N ASN A 210 -9.51 -6.39 -10.37
CA ASN A 210 -10.51 -5.61 -11.09
C ASN A 210 -10.11 -4.13 -11.12
N THR A 211 -9.75 -3.55 -9.97
CA THR A 211 -9.22 -2.17 -9.93
C THR A 211 -8.04 -2.01 -10.87
N SER A 212 -7.07 -2.93 -10.84
CA SER A 212 -5.89 -2.84 -11.70
C SER A 212 -6.23 -2.89 -13.20
N ARG A 213 -7.26 -3.65 -13.59
CA ARG A 213 -7.78 -3.68 -14.96
C ARG A 213 -8.49 -2.38 -15.34
N TYR A 214 -9.35 -1.84 -14.46
CA TYR A 214 -10.01 -0.56 -14.68
C TYR A 214 -9.01 0.59 -14.82
N VAL A 215 -7.96 0.61 -14.00
CA VAL A 215 -6.84 1.54 -14.15
C VAL A 215 -6.20 1.40 -15.53
N CYS A 216 -5.88 0.17 -15.94
CA CYS A 216 -5.29 -0.09 -17.26
C CYS A 216 -6.16 0.43 -18.40
N GLU A 217 -7.46 0.17 -18.36
CA GLU A 217 -8.41 0.63 -19.39
C GLU A 217 -8.55 2.14 -19.40
N THR A 218 -8.63 2.78 -18.22
CA THR A 218 -8.78 4.23 -18.08
C THR A 218 -7.56 4.97 -18.63
N PHE A 219 -6.36 4.51 -18.29
CA PHE A 219 -5.11 5.10 -18.79
C PHE A 219 -4.93 4.86 -20.31
N LYS A 220 -5.33 3.70 -20.83
CA LYS A 220 -5.34 3.45 -22.29
C LYS A 220 -6.27 4.40 -23.02
N LYS A 221 -7.49 4.63 -22.49
CA LYS A 221 -8.43 5.61 -23.05
C LYS A 221 -7.87 7.03 -23.03
N ALA A 222 -7.06 7.37 -22.03
CA ALA A 222 -6.36 8.64 -21.93
C ALA A 222 -5.09 8.72 -22.82
N GLY A 223 -4.78 7.69 -23.62
CA GLY A 223 -3.65 7.66 -24.56
C GLY A 223 -2.30 7.24 -23.97
N TYR A 224 -2.27 6.66 -22.76
CA TYR A 224 -1.03 6.24 -22.11
C TYR A 224 -0.60 4.82 -22.46
N ASN A 225 0.71 4.61 -22.44
CA ASN A 225 1.34 3.31 -22.70
C ASN A 225 1.37 2.48 -21.40
N ILE A 226 0.29 1.73 -21.17
CA ILE A 226 0.08 0.96 -19.94
C ILE A 226 -0.22 -0.51 -20.22
N ARG A 227 0.33 -1.40 -19.39
CA ARG A 227 -0.05 -2.82 -19.32
C ARG A 227 -0.41 -3.23 -17.89
N HIS A 228 -1.23 -4.28 -17.79
CA HIS A 228 -1.62 -4.91 -16.53
C HIS A 228 -0.88 -6.23 -16.34
N LEU A 229 -0.48 -6.51 -15.09
CA LEU A 229 0.16 -7.77 -14.70
C LEU A 229 -0.44 -8.31 -13.41
N ASP A 230 -0.96 -9.54 -13.46
CA ASP A 230 -1.47 -10.26 -12.29
C ASP A 230 -0.98 -11.73 -12.25
N ASN A 231 -1.44 -12.50 -11.27
CA ASN A 231 -1.08 -13.90 -11.10
C ASN A 231 -1.77 -14.85 -12.10
N LYS A 232 -2.70 -14.37 -12.90
CA LYS A 232 -3.38 -15.15 -13.96
C LYS A 232 -2.60 -15.13 -15.28
N ASN A 233 -1.67 -14.18 -15.44
CA ASN A 233 -0.78 -14.20 -16.59
C ASN A 233 0.12 -15.43 -16.56
N ASN A 234 0.21 -16.14 -17.66
CA ASN A 234 1.12 -17.27 -17.82
C ASN A 234 2.60 -16.80 -17.85
N ALA A 235 3.54 -17.74 -17.76
CA ALA A 235 4.97 -17.41 -17.67
C ALA A 235 5.51 -16.65 -18.90
N SER A 236 4.99 -16.95 -20.10
CA SER A 236 5.38 -16.28 -21.35
C SER A 236 4.88 -14.85 -21.40
N GLU A 237 3.59 -14.63 -21.12
CA GLU A 237 2.98 -13.30 -21.04
C GLU A 237 3.67 -12.42 -20.00
N ARG A 238 3.94 -12.98 -18.80
CA ARG A 238 4.68 -12.29 -17.75
C ARG A 238 6.04 -11.83 -18.24
N LYS A 239 6.79 -12.72 -18.90
CA LYS A 239 8.12 -12.41 -19.43
C LYS A 239 8.07 -11.30 -20.48
N GLU A 240 7.08 -11.36 -21.38
CA GLU A 240 6.85 -10.34 -22.39
C GLU A 240 6.50 -8.97 -21.78
N ILE A 241 5.55 -8.92 -20.83
CA ILE A 241 5.15 -7.68 -20.16
C ILE A 241 6.33 -7.05 -19.40
N LEU A 242 7.11 -7.85 -18.67
CA LEU A 242 8.25 -7.35 -17.93
C LEU A 242 9.39 -6.88 -18.85
N LYS A 243 9.61 -7.56 -19.99
CA LYS A 243 10.55 -7.13 -21.01
C LYS A 243 10.12 -5.80 -21.64
N TRP A 244 8.85 -5.68 -22.06
CA TRP A 244 8.29 -4.44 -22.56
C TRP A 244 8.43 -3.30 -21.57
N PHE A 245 8.09 -3.52 -20.29
CA PHE A 245 8.21 -2.51 -19.25
C PHE A 245 9.65 -2.02 -19.08
N LYS A 246 10.61 -2.94 -19.15
CA LYS A 246 12.03 -2.60 -19.08
C LYS A 246 12.50 -1.75 -20.26
N GLU A 247 12.07 -2.10 -21.49
CA GLU A 247 12.55 -1.50 -22.73
C GLU A 247 11.85 -0.18 -23.09
N THR A 248 10.66 0.09 -22.54
CA THR A 248 9.87 1.28 -22.84
C THR A 248 10.08 2.36 -21.79
N PRO A 249 10.58 3.56 -22.15
CA PRO A 249 10.93 4.60 -21.15
C PRO A 249 9.76 5.13 -20.35
N ASP A 250 8.61 5.40 -20.99
CA ASP A 250 7.38 5.96 -20.41
C ASP A 250 6.34 4.90 -20.01
N ALA A 251 6.76 3.64 -19.90
CA ALA A 251 5.86 2.54 -19.62
C ALA A 251 5.20 2.67 -18.24
N ILE A 252 3.90 2.43 -18.21
CA ILE A 252 3.13 2.30 -16.97
C ILE A 252 2.77 0.83 -16.78
N LEU A 253 3.14 0.26 -15.63
CA LEU A 253 2.77 -1.11 -15.27
C LEU A 253 1.86 -1.10 -14.05
N THR A 254 0.60 -1.49 -14.22
CA THR A 254 -0.36 -1.63 -13.13
C THR A 254 -0.44 -3.08 -12.67
N SER A 255 -0.44 -3.30 -11.36
CA SER A 255 -0.33 -4.63 -10.78
C SER A 255 -1.01 -4.70 -9.41
N VAL A 256 -1.22 -5.94 -8.94
CA VAL A 256 -1.60 -6.23 -7.55
C VAL A 256 -0.33 -6.56 -6.76
N SER A 257 -0.24 -7.67 -6.07
CA SER A 257 0.90 -7.99 -5.17
C SER A 257 2.14 -8.55 -5.87
N ILE A 258 2.06 -8.87 -7.17
CA ILE A 258 3.09 -9.69 -7.83
C ILE A 258 4.45 -8.98 -7.96
N LEU A 259 4.46 -7.64 -8.03
CA LEU A 259 5.66 -6.82 -8.17
C LEU A 259 6.24 -6.34 -6.83
N THR A 260 5.58 -6.63 -5.71
CA THR A 260 6.06 -6.21 -4.38
C THR A 260 7.30 -6.96 -3.92
N THR A 261 7.52 -8.18 -4.44
CA THR A 261 8.70 -9.01 -4.11
C THR A 261 9.32 -9.60 -5.38
N GLY A 262 10.65 -9.66 -5.44
CA GLY A 262 11.39 -10.32 -6.53
C GLY A 262 11.49 -9.54 -7.84
N PHE A 263 10.84 -8.39 -7.97
CA PHE A 263 10.95 -7.53 -9.14
C PHE A 263 12.02 -6.45 -8.89
N ASP A 264 12.96 -6.31 -9.79
CA ASP A 264 14.03 -5.31 -9.71
C ASP A 264 14.20 -4.60 -11.07
N GLU A 265 13.68 -3.38 -11.16
CA GLU A 265 13.82 -2.49 -12.31
C GLU A 265 14.26 -1.11 -11.82
N PRO A 266 15.57 -0.82 -11.89
CA PRO A 266 16.13 0.41 -11.34
C PRO A 266 15.62 1.70 -11.99
N SER A 267 15.15 1.64 -13.25
CA SER A 267 14.69 2.79 -14.00
C SER A 267 13.28 3.29 -13.64
N VAL A 268 12.61 2.67 -12.66
CA VAL A 268 11.29 3.14 -12.18
C VAL A 268 11.43 4.51 -11.52
N GLU A 269 10.73 5.51 -12.07
CA GLU A 269 10.79 6.92 -11.64
C GLU A 269 9.58 7.31 -10.79
N THR A 270 8.46 6.58 -10.90
CA THR A 270 7.25 6.87 -10.14
C THR A 270 6.61 5.61 -9.57
N ILE A 271 6.20 5.69 -8.32
CA ILE A 271 5.38 4.69 -7.63
C ILE A 271 4.02 5.31 -7.31
N ILE A 272 2.94 4.64 -7.69
CA ILE A 272 1.58 5.05 -7.29
C ILE A 272 1.00 3.99 -6.37
N LEU A 273 0.63 4.39 -5.16
CA LEU A 273 -0.07 3.57 -4.18
C LEU A 273 -1.57 3.78 -4.36
N ASN A 274 -2.18 3.14 -5.37
CA ASN A 274 -3.63 3.18 -5.60
C ASN A 274 -4.34 2.18 -4.68
N ARG A 275 -3.97 2.21 -3.42
CA ARG A 275 -4.52 1.38 -2.35
C ARG A 275 -4.19 1.91 -0.96
N ALA A 276 -5.12 1.77 -0.04
CA ALA A 276 -4.79 1.82 1.38
C ALA A 276 -4.27 0.45 1.85
N THR A 277 -3.39 0.44 2.85
CA THR A 277 -2.96 -0.78 3.54
C THR A 277 -2.73 -0.51 5.03
N ARG A 278 -2.88 -1.55 5.85
CA ARG A 278 -2.48 -1.58 7.26
C ARG A 278 -1.16 -2.31 7.47
N SER A 279 -0.52 -2.74 6.39
CA SER A 279 0.76 -3.45 6.43
C SER A 279 1.94 -2.52 6.18
N LEU A 280 2.67 -2.18 7.24
CA LEU A 280 3.93 -1.45 7.15
C LEU A 280 4.92 -2.10 6.18
N THR A 281 5.02 -3.42 6.25
CA THR A 281 5.89 -4.20 5.36
C THR A 281 5.55 -3.99 3.90
N LEU A 282 4.25 -4.05 3.56
CA LEU A 282 3.80 -3.85 2.19
C LEU A 282 4.04 -2.41 1.71
N TYR A 283 3.79 -1.41 2.57
CA TYR A 283 4.09 -0.01 2.29
C TYR A 283 5.56 0.19 1.89
N PHE A 284 6.50 -0.31 2.71
CA PHE A 284 7.93 -0.23 2.42
C PHE A 284 8.34 -1.02 1.17
N GLN A 285 7.75 -2.19 0.94
CA GLN A 285 8.04 -2.99 -0.25
C GLN A 285 7.61 -2.31 -1.54
N MET A 286 6.44 -1.67 -1.56
CA MET A 286 5.94 -0.95 -2.73
C MET A 286 6.83 0.26 -3.07
N ILE A 287 7.09 1.14 -2.11
CA ILE A 287 7.91 2.34 -2.32
C ILE A 287 9.35 1.94 -2.67
N GLY A 288 9.88 0.91 -2.04
CA GLY A 288 11.21 0.39 -2.31
C GLY A 288 11.47 -0.04 -3.76
N ARG A 289 10.42 -0.22 -4.59
CA ARG A 289 10.58 -0.52 -6.03
C ARG A 289 11.09 0.67 -6.83
N GLY A 290 10.80 1.91 -6.42
CA GLY A 290 11.31 3.13 -7.05
C GLY A 290 12.66 3.61 -6.50
N SER A 291 13.09 3.09 -5.37
CA SER A 291 14.18 3.66 -4.58
C SER A 291 15.60 3.41 -5.10
N ARG A 292 15.80 2.72 -6.22
CA ARG A 292 17.15 2.48 -6.77
C ARG A 292 17.75 3.78 -7.26
N TYR A 293 18.95 4.13 -6.75
CA TYR A 293 19.72 5.26 -7.24
C TYR A 293 20.34 4.93 -8.60
N LEU A 294 20.26 5.87 -9.53
CA LEU A 294 21.03 5.89 -10.79
C LEU A 294 21.60 7.29 -10.96
N SER A 295 22.70 7.43 -11.68
CA SER A 295 23.34 8.75 -11.90
C SER A 295 22.41 9.79 -12.53
N HIS A 296 21.42 9.35 -13.31
CA HIS A 296 20.38 10.19 -13.93
C HIS A 296 19.06 10.18 -13.16
N LYS A 297 18.95 9.43 -12.05
CA LYS A 297 17.75 9.33 -11.19
C LYS A 297 18.15 9.42 -9.72
N GLU A 298 18.32 10.64 -9.22
CA GLU A 298 18.60 10.91 -7.80
C GLU A 298 17.33 10.93 -6.94
N ASN A 299 16.18 11.21 -7.57
CA ASN A 299 14.86 11.25 -6.93
C ASN A 299 13.88 10.34 -7.68
N PHE A 300 12.80 9.98 -7.01
CA PHE A 300 11.62 9.34 -7.61
C PHE A 300 10.35 9.84 -6.94
N ASN A 301 9.24 9.80 -7.67
CA ASN A 301 7.95 10.27 -7.15
C ASN A 301 7.16 9.13 -6.50
N VAL A 302 6.47 9.43 -5.43
CA VAL A 302 5.49 8.53 -4.79
C VAL A 302 4.17 9.27 -4.68
N ILE A 303 3.14 8.78 -5.36
CA ILE A 303 1.77 9.28 -5.30
C ILE A 303 0.97 8.36 -4.39
N ASP A 304 0.58 8.84 -3.22
CA ASP A 304 -0.20 8.08 -2.25
C ASP A 304 -1.68 8.44 -2.35
N MET A 305 -2.48 7.48 -2.86
CA MET A 305 -3.93 7.56 -2.97
C MET A 305 -4.64 6.77 -1.85
N GLY A 306 -3.91 6.36 -0.81
CA GLY A 306 -4.42 5.47 0.24
C GLY A 306 -4.23 5.95 1.67
N ASN A 307 -3.84 7.22 1.86
CA ASN A 307 -3.49 7.80 3.17
C ASN A 307 -2.44 6.97 3.93
N ASN A 308 -1.58 6.23 3.21
CA ASN A 308 -0.58 5.38 3.82
C ASN A 308 0.49 6.21 4.55
N VAL A 309 0.84 7.39 4.00
CA VAL A 309 1.76 8.33 4.67
C VAL A 309 1.15 8.88 5.95
N ALA A 310 -0.14 9.17 5.97
CA ALA A 310 -0.83 9.59 7.19
C ALA A 310 -0.77 8.52 8.29
N ARG A 311 -0.81 7.24 7.90
CA ARG A 311 -0.74 6.09 8.81
C ARG A 311 0.68 5.78 9.29
N PHE A 312 1.64 5.71 8.37
CA PHE A 312 2.97 5.16 8.63
C PHE A 312 4.08 6.21 8.70
N GLY A 313 3.77 7.46 8.33
CA GLY A 313 4.77 8.50 8.13
C GLY A 313 5.51 8.42 6.80
N LEU A 314 6.47 9.31 6.60
CA LEU A 314 7.30 9.35 5.39
C LEU A 314 8.18 8.09 5.30
N TRP A 315 8.41 7.61 4.09
CA TRP A 315 9.21 6.40 3.83
C TRP A 315 10.65 6.48 4.35
N ASN A 316 11.27 7.66 4.37
CA ASN A 316 12.61 7.90 4.89
C ASN A 316 12.62 8.33 6.37
N ALA A 317 11.47 8.45 7.03
CA ALA A 317 11.40 8.72 8.45
C ALA A 317 12.10 7.60 9.24
N GLY A 318 12.79 7.98 10.28
CA GLY A 318 13.45 7.02 11.16
C GLY A 318 12.41 6.13 11.86
N ILE A 319 12.60 4.82 11.78
CA ILE A 319 11.80 3.83 12.48
C ILE A 319 12.69 3.12 13.48
N ASP A 320 12.25 3.02 14.72
CA ASP A 320 12.92 2.19 15.71
C ASP A 320 12.57 0.70 15.50
N TRP A 321 13.37 0.06 14.65
CA TRP A 321 13.20 -1.37 14.35
C TRP A 321 13.47 -2.27 15.57
N GLN A 322 14.26 -1.81 16.55
CA GLN A 322 14.48 -2.55 17.80
C GLN A 322 13.21 -2.56 18.63
N GLU A 323 12.55 -1.40 18.77
CA GLU A 323 11.26 -1.31 19.45
C GLU A 323 10.20 -2.20 18.78
N ILE A 324 10.04 -2.10 17.46
CA ILE A 324 9.10 -2.92 16.70
C ILE A 324 9.38 -4.43 16.87
N PHE A 325 10.65 -4.82 16.86
CA PHE A 325 11.03 -6.22 17.01
C PHE A 325 10.70 -6.76 18.40
N HIS A 326 10.98 -5.99 19.45
CA HIS A 326 10.76 -6.39 20.83
C HIS A 326 9.31 -6.18 21.30
N PHE A 327 8.63 -5.14 20.80
CA PHE A 327 7.30 -4.71 21.24
C PHE A 327 6.37 -4.44 20.04
N PRO A 328 6.10 -5.45 19.18
CA PRO A 328 5.31 -5.25 17.96
C PRO A 328 3.87 -4.78 18.25
N ASP A 329 3.28 -5.23 19.36
CA ASP A 329 1.91 -4.83 19.75
C ASP A 329 1.86 -3.33 20.06
N PHE A 330 2.83 -2.82 20.82
CA PHE A 330 2.93 -1.39 21.14
C PHE A 330 3.02 -0.53 19.88
N TYR A 331 3.84 -0.93 18.91
CA TYR A 331 3.92 -0.21 17.63
C TYR A 331 2.57 -0.16 16.92
N LEU A 332 1.85 -1.29 16.87
CA LEU A 332 0.57 -1.38 16.17
C LEU A 332 -0.57 -0.63 16.87
N GLU A 333 -0.51 -0.49 18.16
CA GLU A 333 -1.43 0.33 18.95
C GLU A 333 -1.19 1.83 18.74
N ASN A 334 0.04 2.22 18.38
CA ASN A 334 0.43 3.63 18.21
C ASN A 334 0.38 4.15 16.77
N ILE A 335 0.17 3.30 15.75
CA ILE A 335 -0.08 3.77 14.38
C ILE A 335 -1.50 4.32 14.26
N LYS A 336 -1.67 5.40 13.47
CA LYS A 336 -3.00 5.98 13.26
C LYS A 336 -3.98 4.93 12.75
N ASN A 337 -5.11 4.82 13.43
CA ASN A 337 -6.22 3.98 13.01
C ASN A 337 -7.07 4.68 11.93
N ASP A 338 -8.06 3.96 11.37
CA ASP A 338 -8.88 4.49 10.29
C ASP A 338 -9.73 5.69 10.72
N GLU A 339 -10.20 5.70 11.98
CA GLU A 339 -11.00 6.79 12.50
C GLU A 339 -10.20 8.08 12.67
N GLU A 340 -8.95 7.97 13.12
CA GLU A 340 -8.03 9.12 13.25
C GLU A 340 -7.71 9.72 11.87
N ILE A 341 -7.45 8.87 10.87
CA ILE A 341 -7.22 9.32 9.49
C ILE A 341 -8.49 10.01 8.94
N GLU A 342 -9.66 9.41 9.15
CA GLU A 342 -10.93 9.98 8.70
C GLU A 342 -11.29 11.30 9.39
N ARG A 343 -10.86 11.52 10.63
CA ARG A 343 -11.02 12.81 11.31
C ARG A 343 -10.22 13.92 10.66
N GLU A 344 -9.07 13.59 10.07
CA GLU A 344 -8.18 14.54 9.37
C GLU A 344 -8.57 14.72 7.90
N PHE A 345 -9.35 13.79 7.34
CA PHE A 345 -9.76 13.82 5.94
C PHE A 345 -10.51 15.10 5.59
N VAL A 346 -10.13 15.73 4.46
CA VAL A 346 -10.80 16.88 3.86
C VAL A 346 -11.42 16.45 2.53
N TYR A 347 -12.73 16.65 2.39
CA TYR A 347 -13.43 16.39 1.14
C TYR A 347 -13.14 17.50 0.15
N GLU A 348 -12.75 17.13 -1.06
CA GLU A 348 -12.64 18.04 -2.20
C GLU A 348 -13.75 17.72 -3.20
N MET A 349 -14.57 18.71 -3.51
CA MET A 349 -15.60 18.56 -4.52
C MET A 349 -14.95 18.28 -5.89
N PRO A 350 -15.35 17.21 -6.61
CA PRO A 350 -14.84 16.92 -7.95
C PRO A 350 -15.01 18.11 -8.91
N ALA A 351 -14.04 18.33 -9.79
CA ALA A 351 -14.00 19.50 -10.66
C ALA A 351 -15.23 19.59 -11.59
N ASP A 352 -15.74 18.48 -12.09
CA ASP A 352 -16.96 18.38 -12.89
C ASP A 352 -18.19 18.79 -12.10
N LEU A 353 -18.30 18.36 -10.84
CA LEU A 353 -19.39 18.79 -9.95
C LEU A 353 -19.24 20.27 -9.56
N ARG A 354 -18.01 20.71 -9.28
CA ARG A 354 -17.73 22.12 -8.91
C ARG A 354 -18.12 23.10 -10.04
N ALA A 355 -17.92 22.71 -11.29
CA ALA A 355 -18.32 23.50 -12.46
C ALA A 355 -19.84 23.75 -12.56
N GLU A 356 -20.67 22.88 -11.97
CA GLU A 356 -22.12 23.09 -11.91
C GLU A 356 -22.56 24.19 -10.92
N PHE A 357 -21.63 24.64 -10.07
CA PHE A 357 -21.85 25.72 -9.08
C PHE A 357 -21.04 26.99 -9.39
N GLU A 358 -20.70 27.23 -10.65
CA GLU A 358 -19.85 28.36 -11.09
C GLU A 358 -20.38 29.74 -10.76
N LYS A 359 -21.74 29.89 -10.59
CA LYS A 359 -22.37 31.18 -10.22
C LYS A 359 -22.21 31.51 -8.73
N SER A 360 -21.73 30.55 -7.92
CA SER A 360 -21.58 30.73 -6.48
C SER A 360 -20.12 30.98 -6.09
N THR A 361 -19.88 31.99 -5.25
CA THR A 361 -18.54 32.34 -4.76
C THR A 361 -18.12 31.57 -3.51
N GLU A 362 -19.08 31.11 -2.71
CA GLU A 362 -18.89 30.42 -1.45
C GLU A 362 -19.42 28.98 -1.55
N ILE A 363 -18.65 28.09 -2.16
CA ILE A 363 -19.02 26.70 -2.32
C ILE A 363 -18.59 25.86 -1.10
N ASP A 364 -17.43 26.14 -0.53
CA ASP A 364 -16.84 25.38 0.55
C ASP A 364 -17.42 25.77 1.92
N PHE A 365 -17.55 24.81 2.84
CA PHE A 365 -18.05 25.03 4.20
C PHE A 365 -17.29 24.15 5.21
N ASP A 366 -16.52 24.79 6.08
CA ASP A 366 -15.75 24.09 7.12
C ASP A 366 -16.60 23.87 8.39
N ILE A 367 -17.11 22.67 8.54
CA ILE A 367 -17.90 22.23 9.71
C ILE A 367 -17.12 22.39 11.02
N LYS A 368 -15.81 22.10 11.04
CA LYS A 368 -15.00 22.16 12.27
C LYS A 368 -14.75 23.59 12.71
N ALA A 369 -14.45 24.46 11.75
CA ALA A 369 -14.27 25.88 12.02
C ALA A 369 -15.58 26.52 12.53
N GLU A 370 -16.71 26.23 11.85
CA GLU A 370 -18.03 26.77 12.27
C GLU A 370 -18.46 26.19 13.64
N TYR A 371 -18.16 24.91 13.93
CA TYR A 371 -18.43 24.33 15.24
C TYR A 371 -17.63 25.04 16.35
N LYS A 372 -16.33 25.29 16.14
CA LYS A 372 -15.50 26.02 17.11
C LYS A 372 -16.04 27.42 17.35
N LYS A 373 -16.46 28.13 16.29
CA LYS A 373 -17.06 29.47 16.36
C LYS A 373 -18.38 29.47 17.13
N SER A 374 -19.28 28.53 16.79
CA SER A 374 -20.56 28.38 17.48
C SER A 374 -20.37 28.01 18.96
N PHE A 375 -19.41 27.15 19.28
CA PHE A 375 -19.10 26.81 20.65
C PHE A 375 -18.55 28.00 21.46
N ALA A 376 -17.64 28.79 20.87
CA ALA A 376 -17.10 29.99 21.50
C ALA A 376 -18.19 31.04 21.77
N ASN A 377 -19.22 31.12 20.92
CA ASN A 377 -20.36 32.04 21.04
C ASN A 377 -21.46 31.50 21.98
N GLY A 378 -21.34 30.31 22.55
CA GLY A 378 -22.37 29.67 23.37
C GLY A 378 -23.61 29.22 22.59
N GLU A 379 -23.50 29.07 21.27
CA GLU A 379 -24.58 28.62 20.41
C GLU A 379 -24.79 27.09 20.50
N LYS A 380 -26.02 26.65 20.20
CA LYS A 380 -26.30 25.20 20.16
C LYS A 380 -25.59 24.58 18.96
N SER A 381 -24.89 23.44 19.16
CA SER A 381 -24.15 22.70 18.12
C SER A 381 -24.98 22.43 16.86
N LYS A 382 -26.29 22.19 17.00
CA LYS A 382 -27.22 21.94 15.91
C LYS A 382 -27.26 23.07 14.86
N LEU A 383 -26.99 24.33 15.26
CA LEU A 383 -26.94 25.47 14.34
C LEU A 383 -25.87 25.35 13.27
N VAL A 384 -24.80 24.62 13.53
CA VAL A 384 -23.73 24.34 12.55
C VAL A 384 -24.28 23.60 11.33
N LEU A 385 -25.10 22.57 11.55
CA LEU A 385 -25.72 21.85 10.43
C LEU A 385 -26.80 22.72 9.75
N GLU A 386 -27.52 23.56 10.47
CA GLU A 386 -28.52 24.44 9.89
C GLU A 386 -27.85 25.48 8.98
N LYS A 387 -26.72 26.07 9.38
CA LYS A 387 -25.91 26.98 8.54
C LYS A 387 -25.35 26.25 7.30
N SER A 388 -24.90 25.02 7.47
CA SER A 388 -24.43 24.19 6.36
C SER A 388 -25.52 23.86 5.35
N ILE A 389 -26.73 23.52 5.82
CA ILE A 389 -27.92 23.29 4.97
C ILE A 389 -28.31 24.58 4.23
N GLU A 390 -28.23 25.73 4.89
CA GLU A 390 -28.52 27.01 4.28
C GLU A 390 -27.54 27.34 3.14
N GLN A 391 -26.24 27.11 3.35
CA GLN A 391 -25.23 27.33 2.34
C GLN A 391 -25.44 26.37 1.14
N HIS A 392 -25.70 25.07 1.33
CA HIS A 392 -26.04 24.16 0.25
C HIS A 392 -27.34 24.58 -0.49
N ALA A 393 -28.36 25.03 0.22
CA ALA A 393 -29.59 25.52 -0.41
C ALA A 393 -29.31 26.75 -1.28
N LYS A 394 -28.48 27.70 -0.78
CA LYS A 394 -28.09 28.91 -1.49
C LYS A 394 -27.38 28.56 -2.81
N ILE A 395 -26.33 27.73 -2.79
CA ILE A 395 -25.61 27.37 -4.02
C ILE A 395 -26.49 26.63 -5.03
N CYS A 396 -27.38 25.74 -4.58
CA CYS A 396 -28.32 25.08 -5.47
C CYS A 396 -29.30 26.10 -6.14
N VAL A 397 -29.80 27.06 -5.39
CA VAL A 397 -30.76 28.07 -5.90
C VAL A 397 -30.09 29.11 -6.80
N GLU A 398 -28.82 29.44 -6.57
CA GLU A 398 -28.04 30.36 -7.41
C GLU A 398 -27.70 29.76 -8.78
N ASN A 399 -27.56 28.45 -8.86
CA ASN A 399 -27.11 27.72 -10.06
C ASN A 399 -28.24 26.95 -10.77
N SER A 400 -29.49 27.24 -10.48
CA SER A 400 -30.68 26.63 -11.08
C SER A 400 -31.69 27.64 -11.55
N GLU A 401 -32.52 27.27 -12.52
CA GLU A 401 -33.58 28.09 -13.07
C GLU A 401 -34.88 27.92 -12.25
N ASP A 402 -35.14 26.75 -11.77
CA ASP A 402 -36.33 26.39 -11.02
C ASP A 402 -36.08 25.47 -9.83
N VAL A 403 -37.16 25.15 -9.07
CA VAL A 403 -37.10 24.25 -7.90
C VAL A 403 -36.70 22.86 -8.26
N PHE A 404 -37.04 22.38 -9.48
CA PHE A 404 -36.74 21.01 -9.91
C PHE A 404 -35.24 20.86 -10.21
N ASP A 405 -34.66 21.79 -10.94
CA ASP A 405 -33.24 21.85 -11.23
C ASP A 405 -32.38 21.94 -9.96
N ALA A 406 -32.80 22.85 -9.02
CA ALA A 406 -32.12 22.94 -7.73
C ALA A 406 -32.15 21.66 -6.91
N ARG A 407 -33.23 20.88 -7.01
CA ARG A 407 -33.31 19.55 -6.34
C ARG A 407 -32.44 18.49 -7.03
N ILE A 408 -32.23 18.61 -8.34
CA ILE A 408 -31.26 17.73 -9.06
C ILE A 408 -29.85 18.02 -8.58
N LEU A 409 -29.46 19.30 -8.52
CA LEU A 409 -28.15 19.72 -7.98
C LEU A 409 -27.96 19.26 -6.53
N ALA A 410 -28.98 19.41 -5.67
CA ALA A 410 -28.93 18.94 -4.29
C ALA A 410 -28.68 17.44 -4.15
N LYS A 411 -29.18 16.61 -5.07
CA LYS A 411 -28.89 15.17 -5.07
C LYS A 411 -27.43 14.85 -5.39
N LYS A 412 -26.78 15.69 -6.22
CA LYS A 412 -25.37 15.51 -6.57
C LYS A 412 -24.42 15.82 -5.41
N LEU A 413 -24.87 16.61 -4.42
CA LEU A 413 -24.11 16.93 -3.21
C LEU A 413 -24.07 15.79 -2.15
N LYS A 414 -24.57 14.62 -2.46
CA LYS A 414 -24.72 13.50 -1.51
C LYS A 414 -23.42 13.15 -0.77
N GLU A 415 -22.29 13.07 -1.47
CA GLU A 415 -21.00 12.70 -0.84
C GLU A 415 -20.47 13.84 0.05
N GLU A 416 -20.68 15.08 -0.33
CA GLU A 416 -20.34 16.23 0.50
C GLU A 416 -21.23 16.32 1.75
N ILE A 417 -22.53 16.05 1.63
CA ILE A 417 -23.45 15.97 2.77
C ILE A 417 -22.96 14.90 3.76
N LYS A 418 -22.61 13.71 3.30
CA LYS A 418 -22.06 12.66 4.14
C LYS A 418 -20.77 13.11 4.85
N TYR A 419 -19.89 13.78 4.13
CA TYR A 419 -18.67 14.32 4.71
C TYR A 419 -18.98 15.34 5.82
N ARG A 420 -19.83 16.33 5.56
CA ARG A 420 -20.21 17.38 6.52
C ARG A 420 -20.89 16.80 7.76
N VAL A 421 -21.82 15.86 7.60
CA VAL A 421 -22.49 15.17 8.70
C VAL A 421 -21.47 14.38 9.54
N ARG A 422 -20.55 13.70 8.92
CA ARG A 422 -19.49 12.97 9.61
C ARG A 422 -18.60 13.89 10.43
N GLN A 423 -18.10 15.00 9.85
CA GLN A 423 -17.29 15.97 10.58
C GLN A 423 -18.04 16.56 11.78
N TYR A 424 -19.32 16.85 11.60
CA TYR A 424 -20.18 17.28 12.70
C TYR A 424 -20.29 16.22 13.81
N SER A 425 -20.48 14.95 13.43
CA SER A 425 -20.58 13.84 14.37
C SER A 425 -19.31 13.67 15.20
N TYR A 426 -18.13 13.89 14.61
CA TYR A 426 -16.87 13.92 15.35
C TYR A 426 -16.79 15.09 16.34
N CYS A 427 -17.25 16.28 15.94
CA CYS A 427 -17.26 17.46 16.81
C CYS A 427 -18.12 17.25 18.06
N ILE A 428 -19.27 16.59 17.94
CA ILE A 428 -20.19 16.33 19.08
C ILE A 428 -19.94 15.00 19.80
N MET A 429 -18.87 14.27 19.43
CA MET A 429 -18.50 12.97 20.01
C MET A 429 -19.62 11.90 19.91
N ASN A 430 -20.54 12.00 18.96
CA ASN A 430 -21.58 10.99 18.70
C ASN A 430 -21.43 10.44 17.28
N ASN A 431 -20.70 9.34 17.19
CA ASN A 431 -20.18 8.77 15.95
C ASN A 431 -20.85 7.44 15.56
N THR A 432 -22.02 7.13 16.17
CA THR A 432 -22.73 5.90 15.88
C THR A 432 -23.26 5.87 14.45
N LYS A 433 -23.27 4.69 13.82
CA LYS A 433 -23.74 4.52 12.44
C LYS A 433 -25.17 4.99 12.25
N ASN A 434 -26.06 4.54 13.10
CA ASN A 434 -27.49 4.88 13.01
C ASN A 434 -27.75 6.38 13.17
N TYR A 435 -26.96 7.04 14.03
CA TYR A 435 -27.10 8.50 14.21
C TYR A 435 -26.62 9.28 12.99
N LYS A 436 -25.53 8.87 12.35
CA LYS A 436 -25.05 9.48 11.10
C LYS A 436 -26.04 9.30 9.95
N GLU A 437 -26.55 8.08 9.76
CA GLU A 437 -27.58 7.80 8.74
C GLU A 437 -28.84 8.65 8.95
N TRP A 438 -29.31 8.77 10.20
CA TRP A 438 -30.43 9.64 10.54
C TRP A 438 -30.14 11.13 10.26
N LEU A 439 -28.93 11.61 10.58
CA LEU A 439 -28.52 12.99 10.30
C LEU A 439 -28.45 13.28 8.79
N GLU A 440 -27.96 12.33 7.99
CA GLU A 440 -27.90 12.46 6.53
C GLU A 440 -29.31 12.59 5.94
N GLU A 441 -30.24 11.74 6.36
CA GLU A 441 -31.65 11.81 5.95
C GLU A 441 -32.32 13.11 6.37
N ASP A 442 -32.10 13.57 7.61
CA ASP A 442 -32.65 14.84 8.14
C ASP A 442 -32.06 16.04 7.37
N TYR A 443 -30.75 15.98 7.06
CA TYR A 443 -30.08 17.01 6.27
C TYR A 443 -30.68 17.13 4.87
N GLU A 444 -30.80 16.02 4.14
CA GLU A 444 -31.39 16.02 2.80
C GLU A 444 -32.85 16.47 2.78
N ARG A 445 -33.64 16.07 3.79
CA ARG A 445 -35.02 16.50 3.93
C ARG A 445 -35.13 18.02 4.15
N LYS A 446 -34.30 18.55 5.05
CA LYS A 446 -34.26 20.01 5.36
C LYS A 446 -33.75 20.80 4.19
N LEU A 447 -32.74 20.31 3.47
CA LEU A 447 -32.19 20.94 2.27
C LEU A 447 -33.27 21.12 1.21
N ARG A 448 -34.04 20.07 0.89
CA ARG A 448 -35.17 20.14 -0.05
C ARG A 448 -36.25 21.15 0.39
N SER A 449 -36.55 21.17 1.68
CA SER A 449 -37.51 22.13 2.24
C SER A 449 -37.01 23.59 2.13
N LYS A 450 -35.71 23.82 2.43
CA LYS A 450 -35.11 25.16 2.38
C LYS A 450 -35.04 25.67 0.93
N ILE A 451 -34.67 24.83 -0.05
CA ILE A 451 -34.69 25.17 -1.48
C ILE A 451 -36.08 25.64 -1.89
N SER A 452 -37.15 24.91 -1.54
CA SER A 452 -38.52 25.29 -1.90
C SER A 452 -38.94 26.62 -1.29
N LYS A 453 -38.57 26.89 -0.02
CA LYS A 453 -38.84 28.16 0.65
C LYS A 453 -38.09 29.31 0.00
N MET A 454 -36.84 29.11 -0.42
CA MET A 454 -36.05 30.17 -1.07
C MET A 454 -36.60 30.55 -2.44
N PHE A 455 -37.12 29.60 -3.23
CA PHE A 455 -37.81 29.92 -4.49
C PHE A 455 -39.15 30.61 -4.24
N ALA A 456 -39.94 30.16 -3.26
CA ALA A 456 -41.21 30.83 -2.91
C ALA A 456 -40.99 32.27 -2.44
N ALA A 457 -39.84 32.60 -1.87
CA ALA A 457 -39.50 33.98 -1.45
C ALA A 457 -38.97 34.84 -2.60
N LYS A 458 -38.60 34.27 -3.75
CA LYS A 458 -38.18 34.98 -4.97
C LYS A 458 -39.37 35.32 -5.90
N MET A 459 -40.52 34.63 -5.72
CA MET A 459 -41.78 34.91 -6.40
C MET A 459 -42.53 36.02 -5.67
#